data_95baafcdbf00a8bca32e4335c27ef1d8
#
_entry.id   95baafcdbf00a8bca32e4335c27ef1d8
#
_cell.length_a   1.000
_cell.length_b   1.000
_cell.length_c   1.000
_cell.angle_alpha   90.00
_cell.angle_beta   90.00
_cell.angle_gamma   90.00
#
_symmetry.space_group_name_H-M   'P 1'
#
loop_
_entity.id
_entity.type
_entity.pdbx_description
1 polymer ?
#
loop_
_entity_poly.entity_id
_entity_poly.type
_entity_poly.pdbx_seq_one_letter_code
_entity_poly.pdbx_strand_id
1 'polypeptide(L)'
;MRKPILVFMLFSIFLFANTPYVMKDSKIQGRLNIVNGYSSECMMHEFYTSTGWIKIEGEIGRNGIDGLYYKMKNSHIKEVLVAESKWNSSRLGRSGKNKLIKQMSKEWVLRTMNKLQRHKPLPEYQSIKKLIEHDQYRARLFKVIPKGSDSIQIDIYTLKNKGQHEFDTFVERKLDLINLKTPKNSFERKMVKAYNSCRATALHKYFPMLKTDDVNVLLEGNYLKKRDVREIL
;
A
#
# COMPACT_ATOMS: atom_id res chain seq x y z
N MET A 1 3.58 -73.88 36.17
CA MET A 1 4.25 -72.56 35.95
C MET A 1 3.63 -71.87 34.76
N ARG A 2 2.76 -70.92 35.01
CA ARG A 2 2.14 -70.12 33.93
C ARG A 2 2.88 -68.75 33.86
N LYS A 3 3.45 -68.46 32.67
CA LYS A 3 4.11 -67.19 32.39
C LYS A 3 3.07 -66.10 32.12
N PRO A 4 3.15 -64.92 32.69
CA PRO A 4 2.24 -63.82 32.32
C PRO A 4 2.67 -63.22 31.00
N ILE A 5 1.71 -63.11 30.06
CA ILE A 5 1.83 -62.38 28.82
C ILE A 5 1.68 -60.90 29.12
N LEU A 6 2.77 -60.18 28.99
CA LEU A 6 2.79 -58.71 29.13
C LEU A 6 2.27 -58.10 27.84
N VAL A 7 1.02 -57.64 27.84
CA VAL A 7 0.43 -56.93 26.70
C VAL A 7 0.91 -55.48 26.78
N PHE A 8 1.88 -55.15 25.93
CA PHE A 8 2.26 -53.74 25.68
C PHE A 8 1.17 -53.08 24.84
N MET A 9 0.27 -52.34 25.50
CA MET A 9 -0.56 -51.36 24.79
C MET A 9 0.33 -50.20 24.34
N LEU A 10 0.71 -50.21 23.08
CA LEU A 10 1.27 -49.07 22.39
C LEU A 10 0.16 -48.02 22.24
N PHE A 11 0.11 -47.07 23.19
CA PHE A 11 -0.61 -45.82 22.99
C PHE A 11 0.11 -45.07 21.90
N SER A 12 -0.38 -45.19 20.67
CA SER A 12 -0.02 -44.32 19.58
C SER A 12 -0.60 -42.94 19.91
N ILE A 13 0.18 -42.12 20.61
CA ILE A 13 -0.08 -40.67 20.72
C ILE A 13 0.08 -40.14 19.29
N PHE A 14 -1.02 -40.00 18.58
CA PHE A 14 -1.08 -39.12 17.43
C PHE A 14 -0.87 -37.68 17.92
N LEU A 15 0.39 -37.31 18.06
CA LEU A 15 0.79 -35.94 18.04
C LEU A 15 0.39 -35.42 16.65
N PHE A 16 -0.79 -34.82 16.56
CA PHE A 16 -1.07 -33.87 15.50
C PHE A 16 -0.06 -32.73 15.69
N ALA A 17 1.14 -32.97 15.20
CA ALA A 17 2.07 -31.88 14.95
C ALA A 17 1.33 -30.95 13.98
N ASN A 18 0.87 -29.82 14.51
CA ASN A 18 0.48 -28.70 13.67
C ASN A 18 1.69 -28.37 12.82
N THR A 19 1.79 -29.02 11.66
CA THR A 19 2.82 -28.67 10.68
C THR A 19 2.60 -27.19 10.37
N PRO A 20 3.57 -26.32 10.66
CA PRO A 20 3.41 -24.91 10.39
C PRO A 20 3.06 -24.78 8.91
N TYR A 21 2.01 -24.02 8.61
CA TYR A 21 1.53 -23.81 7.25
C TYR A 21 2.61 -23.08 6.45
N VAL A 22 3.48 -23.83 5.80
CA VAL A 22 4.53 -23.27 4.93
C VAL A 22 3.88 -22.86 3.62
N MET A 23 3.60 -21.57 3.47
CA MET A 23 3.15 -21.02 2.19
C MET A 23 4.25 -21.18 1.13
N LYS A 24 3.85 -21.56 -0.10
CA LYS A 24 4.77 -21.52 -1.25
C LYS A 24 5.38 -20.13 -1.37
N ASP A 25 6.66 -20.04 -1.63
CA ASP A 25 7.45 -18.80 -1.70
C ASP A 25 6.80 -17.66 -2.51
N SER A 26 6.19 -17.99 -3.65
CA SER A 26 5.50 -17.03 -4.50
C SER A 26 4.26 -16.41 -3.83
N LYS A 27 3.54 -17.18 -3.01
CA LYS A 27 2.38 -16.69 -2.26
C LYS A 27 2.80 -15.77 -1.11
N ILE A 28 3.86 -16.14 -0.38
CA ILE A 28 4.44 -15.29 0.67
C ILE A 28 4.85 -13.96 0.06
N GLN A 29 5.65 -13.98 -1.00
CA GLN A 29 6.11 -12.75 -1.66
C GLN A 29 4.94 -11.89 -2.16
N GLY A 30 3.91 -12.49 -2.74
CA GLY A 30 2.72 -11.77 -3.19
C GLY A 30 2.00 -11.07 -2.03
N ARG A 31 1.83 -11.76 -0.90
CA ARG A 31 1.20 -11.17 0.30
C ARG A 31 2.05 -10.08 0.94
N LEU A 32 3.37 -10.26 1.02
CA LEU A 32 4.30 -9.23 1.51
C LEU A 32 4.26 -7.97 0.65
N ASN A 33 4.16 -8.12 -0.67
CA ASN A 33 4.02 -6.99 -1.58
C ASN A 33 2.72 -6.21 -1.32
N ILE A 34 1.61 -6.91 -1.01
CA ILE A 34 0.34 -6.27 -0.64
C ILE A 34 0.48 -5.52 0.70
N VAL A 35 1.07 -6.15 1.73
CA VAL A 35 1.29 -5.52 3.03
C VAL A 35 2.13 -4.25 2.89
N ASN A 36 3.25 -4.33 2.20
CA ASN A 36 4.14 -3.19 2.00
C ASN A 36 3.49 -2.09 1.13
N GLY A 37 2.73 -2.48 0.09
CA GLY A 37 1.96 -1.56 -0.74
C GLY A 37 0.94 -0.78 0.07
N TYR A 38 0.09 -1.48 0.83
CA TYR A 38 -0.93 -0.88 1.67
C TYR A 38 -0.32 0.05 2.74
N SER A 39 0.79 -0.34 3.37
CA SER A 39 1.51 0.51 4.32
C SER A 39 2.01 1.81 3.67
N SER A 40 2.48 1.71 2.42
CA SER A 40 2.94 2.88 1.65
C SER A 40 1.79 3.82 1.29
N GLU A 41 0.62 3.28 0.93
CA GLU A 41 -0.60 4.06 0.67
C GLU A 41 -1.02 4.85 1.91
N CYS A 42 -1.02 4.22 3.08
CA CYS A 42 -1.36 4.89 4.34
C CYS A 42 -0.39 6.03 4.66
N MET A 43 0.90 5.83 4.43
CA MET A 43 1.89 6.88 4.61
C MET A 43 1.68 8.03 3.61
N MET A 44 1.35 7.74 2.37
CA MET A 44 0.99 8.74 1.36
C MET A 44 -0.25 9.53 1.78
N HIS A 45 -1.27 8.86 2.32
CA HIS A 45 -2.48 9.52 2.80
C HIS A 45 -2.18 10.47 3.95
N GLU A 46 -1.41 10.04 4.95
CA GLU A 46 -0.99 10.90 6.06
C GLU A 46 -0.17 12.09 5.56
N PHE A 47 0.74 11.88 4.60
CA PHE A 47 1.52 12.96 4.00
C PHE A 47 0.63 14.04 3.39
N TYR A 48 -0.30 13.68 2.52
CA TYR A 48 -1.12 14.65 1.81
C TYR A 48 -2.15 15.31 2.74
N THR A 49 -2.81 14.57 3.61
CA THR A 49 -3.78 15.15 4.56
C THR A 49 -3.12 16.08 5.57
N SER A 50 -1.92 15.77 6.05
CA SER A 50 -1.14 16.66 6.91
C SER A 50 -0.72 17.97 6.21
N THR A 51 -0.74 18.00 4.88
CA THR A 51 -0.44 19.22 4.08
C THR A 51 -1.70 19.92 3.58
N GLY A 52 -2.85 19.64 4.21
CA GLY A 52 -4.11 20.32 3.98
C GLY A 52 -4.91 19.85 2.77
N TRP A 53 -4.61 18.67 2.22
CA TRP A 53 -5.45 18.03 1.23
C TRP A 53 -6.59 17.26 1.88
N ILE A 54 -7.77 17.32 1.31
CA ILE A 54 -8.94 16.56 1.72
C ILE A 54 -8.99 15.29 0.87
N LYS A 55 -8.92 14.12 1.53
CA LYS A 55 -9.03 12.82 0.83
C LYS A 55 -10.49 12.56 0.45
N ILE A 56 -10.68 12.02 -0.73
CA ILE A 56 -11.96 11.49 -1.22
C ILE A 56 -11.75 10.07 -1.73
N GLU A 57 -12.82 9.30 -1.82
CA GLU A 57 -12.78 7.94 -2.34
C GLU A 57 -12.24 7.92 -3.79
N GLY A 58 -11.23 7.11 -4.04
CA GLY A 58 -10.58 6.94 -5.35
C GLY A 58 -10.51 5.48 -5.79
N GLU A 59 -10.91 4.55 -4.92
CA GLU A 59 -10.77 3.13 -5.14
C GLU A 59 -12.06 2.48 -5.66
N ILE A 60 -11.90 1.50 -6.55
CA ILE A 60 -12.96 0.62 -7.04
C ILE A 60 -12.48 -0.82 -6.86
N GLY A 61 -12.78 -1.41 -5.70
CA GLY A 61 -12.30 -2.73 -5.34
C GLY A 61 -10.77 -2.76 -5.21
N ARG A 62 -10.10 -3.58 -6.04
CA ARG A 62 -8.62 -3.67 -6.09
C ARG A 62 -7.99 -2.71 -7.09
N ASN A 63 -8.82 -1.99 -7.84
CA ASN A 63 -8.36 -1.10 -8.89
C ASN A 63 -8.91 0.28 -8.60
N GLY A 64 -8.19 1.30 -8.97
CA GLY A 64 -8.62 2.66 -8.73
C GLY A 64 -7.44 3.60 -8.64
N ILE A 65 -7.70 4.77 -8.09
CA ILE A 65 -6.72 5.78 -7.77
C ILE A 65 -6.39 5.61 -6.29
N ASP A 66 -5.15 5.28 -5.94
CA ASP A 66 -4.73 5.07 -4.55
C ASP A 66 -4.99 6.34 -3.70
N GLY A 67 -4.79 7.51 -4.27
CA GLY A 67 -5.04 8.79 -3.61
C GLY A 67 -5.72 9.81 -4.50
N LEU A 68 -6.96 10.13 -4.19
CA LEU A 68 -7.71 11.24 -4.81
C LEU A 68 -7.96 12.30 -3.73
N TYR A 69 -7.52 13.53 -3.99
CA TYR A 69 -7.59 14.62 -3.03
C TYR A 69 -8.00 15.92 -3.71
N TYR A 70 -8.53 16.83 -2.90
CA TYR A 70 -8.85 18.19 -3.34
C TYR A 70 -8.56 19.21 -2.25
N LYS A 71 -8.49 20.47 -2.66
CA LYS A 71 -8.52 21.66 -1.76
C LYS A 71 -9.66 22.56 -2.16
N MET A 72 -10.29 23.13 -1.15
CA MET A 72 -11.36 24.10 -1.34
C MET A 72 -10.87 25.53 -1.15
N LYS A 73 -11.48 26.46 -1.89
CA LYS A 73 -11.38 27.90 -1.67
C LYS A 73 -12.75 28.49 -1.97
N ASN A 74 -13.29 29.27 -1.03
CA ASN A 74 -14.63 29.90 -1.16
C ASN A 74 -15.71 28.85 -1.53
N SER A 75 -15.76 27.74 -0.78
CA SER A 75 -16.72 26.65 -0.98
C SER A 75 -16.67 25.94 -2.34
N HIS A 76 -15.62 26.17 -3.14
CA HIS A 76 -15.44 25.51 -4.44
C HIS A 76 -14.13 24.70 -4.45
N ILE A 77 -14.13 23.57 -5.13
CA ILE A 77 -12.89 22.79 -5.37
C ILE A 77 -12.00 23.60 -6.32
N LYS A 78 -10.81 23.94 -5.86
CA LYS A 78 -9.83 24.76 -6.61
C LYS A 78 -8.61 23.97 -7.05
N GLU A 79 -8.21 22.99 -6.28
CA GLU A 79 -7.06 22.14 -6.61
C GLU A 79 -7.46 20.69 -6.50
N VAL A 80 -6.98 19.89 -7.44
CA VAL A 80 -7.14 18.43 -7.44
C VAL A 80 -5.76 17.80 -7.47
N LEU A 81 -5.57 16.75 -6.66
CA LEU A 81 -4.39 15.92 -6.64
C LEU A 81 -4.78 14.47 -6.84
N VAL A 82 -4.21 13.85 -7.84
CA VAL A 82 -4.27 12.41 -8.11
C VAL A 82 -2.92 11.83 -7.77
N ALA A 83 -2.87 10.90 -6.84
CA ALA A 83 -1.62 10.30 -6.40
C ALA A 83 -1.68 8.77 -6.47
N GLU A 84 -0.55 8.17 -6.75
CA GLU A 84 -0.34 6.73 -6.76
C GLU A 84 0.82 6.40 -5.83
N SER A 85 0.66 5.38 -5.00
CA SER A 85 1.72 4.89 -4.11
C SER A 85 2.45 3.71 -4.74
N LYS A 86 3.77 3.66 -4.58
CA LYS A 86 4.57 2.51 -5.02
C LYS A 86 5.65 2.17 -3.98
N TRP A 87 5.75 0.89 -3.70
CA TRP A 87 6.79 0.35 -2.84
C TRP A 87 8.01 -0.06 -3.65
N ASN A 88 9.20 0.37 -3.21
CA ASN A 88 10.50 -0.02 -3.74
C ASN A 88 10.61 0.13 -5.27
N SER A 89 10.93 -0.95 -5.98
CA SER A 89 11.09 -0.97 -7.44
C SER A 89 9.79 -1.10 -8.23
N SER A 90 8.63 -1.15 -7.56
CA SER A 90 7.33 -1.27 -8.23
C SER A 90 7.10 -0.14 -9.22
N ARG A 91 6.52 -0.48 -10.38
CA ARG A 91 6.29 0.44 -11.49
C ARG A 91 4.79 0.68 -11.70
N LEU A 92 4.48 1.77 -12.38
CA LEU A 92 3.11 2.03 -12.85
C LEU A 92 2.72 1.00 -13.91
N GLY A 93 1.52 0.44 -13.74
CA GLY A 93 0.96 -0.56 -14.63
C GLY A 93 0.52 0.02 -15.99
N ARG A 94 0.12 -0.87 -16.88
CA ARG A 94 -0.52 -0.53 -18.15
C ARG A 94 -1.84 -1.28 -18.29
N SER A 95 -2.83 -0.67 -18.91
CA SER A 95 -4.18 -1.20 -19.09
C SER A 95 -4.73 -0.89 -20.49
N GLY A 96 -5.98 -1.32 -20.76
CA GLY A 96 -6.62 -1.12 -22.04
C GLY A 96 -6.20 -2.11 -23.12
N LYS A 97 -6.77 -1.96 -24.33
CA LYS A 97 -6.41 -2.79 -25.49
C LYS A 97 -4.91 -2.63 -25.78
N ASN A 98 -4.22 -3.75 -25.94
CA ASN A 98 -2.77 -3.81 -26.19
C ASN A 98 -1.91 -3.14 -25.09
N LYS A 99 -2.42 -2.95 -23.86
CA LYS A 99 -1.70 -2.31 -22.76
C LYS A 99 -1.14 -0.91 -23.10
N LEU A 100 -1.87 -0.14 -23.91
CA LEU A 100 -1.42 1.19 -24.36
C LEU A 100 -1.56 2.25 -23.25
N ILE A 101 -2.59 2.13 -22.39
CA ILE A 101 -2.91 3.15 -21.41
C ILE A 101 -2.06 2.95 -20.16
N LYS A 102 -1.17 3.88 -19.90
CA LYS A 102 -0.33 3.87 -18.71
C LYS A 102 -1.12 4.32 -17.48
N GLN A 103 -0.99 3.59 -16.37
CA GLN A 103 -1.56 3.99 -15.08
C GLN A 103 -1.15 5.43 -14.76
N MET A 104 -2.07 6.24 -14.26
CA MET A 104 -1.89 7.67 -13.98
C MET A 104 -1.83 8.60 -15.21
N SER A 105 -1.91 8.09 -16.45
CA SER A 105 -2.14 8.97 -17.60
C SER A 105 -3.53 9.62 -17.51
N LYS A 106 -3.73 10.77 -18.16
CA LYS A 106 -5.01 11.50 -18.15
C LYS A 106 -6.17 10.60 -18.53
N GLU A 107 -6.03 9.80 -19.60
CA GLU A 107 -7.08 8.87 -20.00
C GLU A 107 -7.39 7.83 -18.92
N TRP A 108 -6.33 7.24 -18.30
CA TRP A 108 -6.53 6.27 -17.23
C TRP A 108 -7.29 6.89 -16.05
N VAL A 109 -6.91 8.12 -15.65
CA VAL A 109 -7.56 8.85 -14.55
C VAL A 109 -9.03 9.11 -14.88
N LEU A 110 -9.34 9.64 -16.08
CA LEU A 110 -10.71 9.93 -16.49
C LEU A 110 -11.58 8.65 -16.58
N ARG A 111 -11.02 7.56 -17.09
CA ARG A 111 -11.71 6.25 -17.09
C ARG A 111 -12.05 5.78 -15.68
N THR A 112 -11.11 5.95 -14.75
CA THR A 112 -11.31 5.58 -13.35
C THR A 112 -12.35 6.47 -12.68
N MET A 113 -12.31 7.78 -12.92
CA MET A 113 -13.34 8.73 -12.44
C MET A 113 -14.75 8.39 -12.96
N ASN A 114 -14.87 7.99 -14.21
CA ASN A 114 -16.16 7.56 -14.79
C ASN A 114 -16.69 6.27 -14.12
N LYS A 115 -15.80 5.37 -13.70
CA LYS A 115 -16.20 4.17 -12.94
C LYS A 115 -16.61 4.56 -11.51
N LEU A 116 -15.84 5.39 -10.82
CA LEU A 116 -16.16 5.88 -9.47
C LEU A 116 -17.54 6.52 -9.44
N GLN A 117 -17.82 7.39 -10.38
CA GLN A 117 -19.12 8.08 -10.48
C GLN A 117 -20.30 7.12 -10.65
N ARG A 118 -20.11 5.98 -11.33
CA ARG A 118 -21.14 4.96 -11.49
C ARG A 118 -21.32 4.08 -10.26
N HIS A 119 -20.22 3.75 -9.56
CA HIS A 119 -20.26 2.81 -8.44
C HIS A 119 -20.56 3.47 -7.09
N LYS A 120 -20.03 4.66 -6.87
CA LYS A 120 -20.17 5.43 -5.62
C LYS A 120 -20.29 6.91 -5.99
N PRO A 121 -21.43 7.37 -6.48
CA PRO A 121 -21.58 8.77 -6.90
C PRO A 121 -21.40 9.72 -5.71
N LEU A 122 -20.50 10.68 -5.86
CA LEU A 122 -20.27 11.78 -4.92
C LEU A 122 -20.39 13.11 -5.67
N PRO A 123 -20.95 14.17 -5.04
CA PRO A 123 -21.11 15.48 -5.66
C PRO A 123 -19.81 16.06 -6.19
N GLU A 124 -18.73 15.84 -5.46
CA GLU A 124 -17.39 16.35 -5.76
C GLU A 124 -16.81 15.79 -7.07
N TYR A 125 -17.20 14.59 -7.47
CA TYR A 125 -16.61 13.94 -8.65
C TYR A 125 -16.84 14.71 -9.95
N GLN A 126 -17.97 15.38 -10.11
CA GLN A 126 -18.24 16.21 -11.28
C GLN A 126 -17.23 17.36 -11.38
N SER A 127 -17.04 18.09 -10.29
CA SER A 127 -16.09 19.20 -10.23
C SER A 127 -14.65 18.74 -10.41
N ILE A 128 -14.27 17.63 -9.75
CA ILE A 128 -12.94 17.03 -9.88
C ILE A 128 -12.69 16.60 -11.33
N LYS A 129 -13.63 15.87 -11.93
CA LYS A 129 -13.51 15.41 -13.30
C LYS A 129 -13.35 16.57 -14.29
N LYS A 130 -14.14 17.64 -14.14
CA LYS A 130 -14.01 18.84 -14.96
C LYS A 130 -12.62 19.47 -14.87
N LEU A 131 -12.05 19.57 -13.69
CA LEU A 131 -10.68 20.05 -13.51
C LEU A 131 -9.65 19.15 -14.18
N ILE A 132 -9.82 17.83 -14.10
CA ILE A 132 -8.93 16.86 -14.76
C ILE A 132 -9.03 16.97 -16.28
N GLU A 133 -10.23 17.10 -16.84
CA GLU A 133 -10.46 17.27 -18.27
C GLU A 133 -9.74 18.51 -18.84
N HIS A 134 -9.66 19.57 -18.06
CA HIS A 134 -8.95 20.80 -18.41
C HIS A 134 -7.48 20.84 -17.98
N ASP A 135 -6.89 19.73 -17.60
CA ASP A 135 -5.50 19.61 -17.10
C ASP A 135 -5.20 20.46 -15.85
N GLN A 136 -6.23 20.85 -15.10
CA GLN A 136 -6.15 21.64 -13.86
C GLN A 136 -6.04 20.73 -12.64
N TYR A 137 -5.09 19.81 -12.65
CA TYR A 137 -4.83 18.89 -11.55
C TYR A 137 -3.34 18.59 -11.42
N ARG A 138 -2.96 18.08 -10.27
CA ARG A 138 -1.61 17.57 -10.01
C ARG A 138 -1.64 16.06 -10.03
N ALA A 139 -0.78 15.42 -10.79
CA ALA A 139 -0.57 13.98 -10.75
C ALA A 139 0.78 13.69 -10.10
N ARG A 140 0.80 12.83 -9.08
CA ARG A 140 1.98 12.51 -8.28
C ARG A 140 2.17 11.00 -8.13
N LEU A 141 3.44 10.58 -8.19
CA LEU A 141 3.86 9.27 -7.76
C LEU A 141 4.59 9.41 -6.43
N PHE A 142 4.05 8.80 -5.39
CA PHE A 142 4.63 8.74 -4.05
C PHE A 142 5.34 7.39 -3.90
N LYS A 143 6.67 7.42 -3.93
CA LYS A 143 7.48 6.21 -3.92
C LYS A 143 8.18 6.04 -2.58
N VAL A 144 7.89 4.94 -1.90
CA VAL A 144 8.54 4.55 -0.65
C VAL A 144 9.63 3.54 -0.96
N ILE A 145 10.88 3.86 -0.65
CA ILE A 145 12.06 3.08 -0.96
C ILE A 145 12.74 2.67 0.35
N PRO A 146 12.78 1.38 0.70
CA PRO A 146 13.49 0.93 1.88
C PRO A 146 14.99 1.20 1.75
N LYS A 147 15.60 1.70 2.83
CA LYS A 147 17.02 1.99 2.98
C LYS A 147 17.55 1.28 4.22
N GLY A 148 18.16 0.11 4.04
CA GLY A 148 18.56 -0.73 5.15
C GLY A 148 17.38 -1.34 5.90
N SER A 149 17.58 -1.64 7.18
CA SER A 149 16.58 -2.32 8.02
C SER A 149 15.57 -1.38 8.69
N ASP A 150 15.96 -0.15 8.99
CA ASP A 150 15.19 0.76 9.87
C ASP A 150 14.83 2.09 9.23
N SER A 151 15.07 2.24 7.93
CA SER A 151 14.88 3.53 7.29
C SER A 151 14.24 3.42 5.93
N ILE A 152 13.49 4.44 5.57
CA ILE A 152 12.86 4.59 4.26
C ILE A 152 13.20 5.95 3.68
N GLN A 153 13.34 5.98 2.37
CA GLN A 153 13.40 7.18 1.55
C GLN A 153 12.04 7.37 0.87
N ILE A 154 11.53 8.58 0.86
CA ILE A 154 10.33 8.92 0.09
C ILE A 154 10.72 9.84 -1.05
N ASP A 155 10.43 9.43 -2.26
CA ASP A 155 10.59 10.24 -3.47
C ASP A 155 9.20 10.57 -4.04
N ILE A 156 8.94 11.85 -4.26
CA ILE A 156 7.70 12.34 -4.87
C ILE A 156 8.02 12.81 -6.29
N TYR A 157 7.32 12.23 -7.26
CA TYR A 157 7.49 12.56 -8.67
C TYR A 157 6.25 13.29 -9.19
N THR A 158 6.50 14.33 -9.98
CA THR A 158 5.47 14.96 -10.82
C THR A 158 5.29 14.14 -12.09
N LEU A 159 4.05 13.88 -12.45
CA LEU A 159 3.65 13.25 -13.69
C LEU A 159 2.98 14.30 -14.59
N LYS A 160 3.65 14.70 -15.69
CA LYS A 160 3.11 15.66 -16.65
C LYS A 160 2.62 14.95 -17.91
N ASN A 161 1.39 15.22 -18.31
CA ASN A 161 0.83 14.66 -19.54
C ASN A 161 1.69 14.99 -20.76
N LYS A 162 1.98 13.98 -21.56
CA LYS A 162 2.65 14.07 -22.86
C LYS A 162 1.71 13.67 -24.01
N GLY A 163 0.47 13.32 -23.69
CA GLY A 163 -0.55 12.83 -24.60
C GLY A 163 -1.60 12.08 -23.80
N GLN A 164 -2.55 11.43 -24.49
CA GLN A 164 -3.66 10.76 -23.82
C GLN A 164 -3.22 9.58 -22.95
N HIS A 165 -2.18 8.85 -23.35
CA HIS A 165 -1.80 7.57 -22.76
C HIS A 165 -0.48 7.61 -21.99
N GLU A 166 0.30 8.67 -22.11
CA GLU A 166 1.65 8.79 -21.59
C GLU A 166 1.85 10.09 -20.80
N PHE A 167 2.89 10.12 -20.00
CA PHE A 167 3.34 11.29 -19.26
C PHE A 167 4.86 11.26 -19.08
N ASP A 168 5.44 12.42 -18.88
CA ASP A 168 6.80 12.58 -18.40
C ASP A 168 6.85 12.53 -16.88
N THR A 169 7.95 12.03 -16.31
CA THR A 169 8.14 11.87 -14.88
C THR A 169 9.33 12.68 -14.42
N PHE A 170 9.12 13.58 -13.46
CA PHE A 170 10.16 14.42 -12.88
C PHE A 170 10.19 14.24 -11.38
N VAL A 171 11.37 14.16 -10.79
CA VAL A 171 11.51 14.21 -9.34
C VAL A 171 11.13 15.61 -8.87
N GLU A 172 10.08 15.70 -8.05
CA GLU A 172 9.64 16.97 -7.48
C GLU A 172 10.30 17.20 -6.13
N ARG A 173 10.34 16.16 -5.31
CA ARG A 173 10.85 16.22 -3.96
C ARG A 173 11.39 14.88 -3.51
N LYS A 174 12.54 14.92 -2.85
CA LYS A 174 13.03 13.82 -2.01
C LYS A 174 12.90 14.27 -0.56
N LEU A 175 12.21 13.48 0.26
CA LEU A 175 12.20 13.73 1.69
C LEU A 175 13.50 13.22 2.30
N ASP A 176 13.85 13.76 3.46
CA ASP A 176 14.94 13.22 4.25
C ASP A 176 14.68 11.76 4.62
N LEU A 177 15.75 11.03 4.89
CA LEU A 177 15.66 9.65 5.32
C LEU A 177 14.87 9.58 6.64
N ILE A 178 13.77 8.83 6.62
CA ILE A 178 12.90 8.63 7.79
C ILE A 178 13.32 7.35 8.49
N ASN A 179 13.71 7.45 9.77
CA ASN A 179 13.94 6.29 10.60
C ASN A 179 12.59 5.82 11.19
N LEU A 180 12.24 4.55 10.93
CA LEU A 180 10.96 3.98 11.35
C LEU A 180 10.88 3.69 12.85
N LYS A 181 12.04 3.55 13.54
CA LYS A 181 12.09 3.37 15.00
C LYS A 181 12.19 4.69 15.75
N THR A 182 12.96 5.64 15.21
CA THR A 182 13.28 6.92 15.86
C THR A 182 12.98 8.09 14.93
N PRO A 183 11.69 8.39 14.64
CA PRO A 183 11.32 9.54 13.81
C PRO A 183 11.71 10.86 14.49
N LYS A 184 12.32 11.78 13.73
CA LYS A 184 12.94 13.01 14.24
C LYS A 184 11.93 14.07 14.72
N ASN A 185 10.77 14.17 14.08
CA ASN A 185 9.82 15.23 14.30
C ASN A 185 8.36 14.75 14.32
N SER A 186 7.41 15.62 14.65
CA SER A 186 6.00 15.27 14.75
C SER A 186 5.38 14.78 13.42
N PHE A 187 5.83 15.33 12.32
CA PHE A 187 5.36 14.96 10.99
C PHE A 187 5.83 13.53 10.64
N GLU A 188 7.11 13.22 10.84
CA GLU A 188 7.65 11.87 10.65
C GLU A 188 6.96 10.86 11.58
N ARG A 189 6.72 11.23 12.86
CA ARG A 189 5.98 10.36 13.80
C ARG A 189 4.58 10.00 13.30
N LYS A 190 3.83 10.96 12.74
CA LYS A 190 2.50 10.70 12.17
C LYS A 190 2.58 9.73 10.98
N MET A 191 3.51 9.96 10.07
CA MET A 191 3.71 9.11 8.90
C MET A 191 4.12 7.67 9.28
N VAL A 192 5.05 7.54 10.22
CA VAL A 192 5.49 6.22 10.74
C VAL A 192 4.35 5.51 11.47
N LYS A 193 3.56 6.25 12.27
CA LYS A 193 2.37 5.70 12.93
C LYS A 193 1.36 5.17 11.90
N ALA A 194 1.05 5.94 10.87
CA ALA A 194 0.14 5.52 9.79
C ALA A 194 0.67 4.28 9.07
N TYR A 195 1.94 4.27 8.72
CA TYR A 195 2.62 3.14 8.10
C TYR A 195 2.51 1.86 8.95
N ASN A 196 2.87 1.93 10.22
CA ASN A 196 2.87 0.78 11.13
C ASN A 196 1.45 0.27 11.42
N SER A 197 0.48 1.17 11.62
CA SER A 197 -0.92 0.79 11.86
C SER A 197 -1.52 0.02 10.69
N CYS A 198 -1.32 0.51 9.47
CA CYS A 198 -1.80 -0.18 8.27
C CYS A 198 -1.06 -1.49 8.01
N ARG A 199 0.24 -1.52 8.32
CA ARG A 199 1.06 -2.73 8.22
C ARG A 199 0.55 -3.82 9.15
N ALA A 200 0.25 -3.48 10.41
CA ALA A 200 -0.34 -4.41 11.37
C ALA A 200 -1.69 -4.96 10.88
N THR A 201 -2.58 -4.08 10.42
CA THR A 201 -3.88 -4.48 9.85
C THR A 201 -3.72 -5.42 8.66
N ALA A 202 -2.80 -5.10 7.74
CA ALA A 202 -2.54 -5.95 6.58
C ALA A 202 -1.91 -7.29 6.97
N LEU A 203 -1.00 -7.31 7.96
CA LEU A 203 -0.41 -8.55 8.47
C LEU A 203 -1.48 -9.49 9.01
N HIS A 204 -2.36 -9.01 9.90
CA HIS A 204 -3.46 -9.83 10.41
C HIS A 204 -4.37 -10.35 9.29
N LYS A 205 -4.65 -9.53 8.28
CA LYS A 205 -5.51 -9.93 7.16
C LYS A 205 -4.87 -10.96 6.23
N TYR A 206 -3.60 -10.81 5.90
CA TYR A 206 -2.93 -11.64 4.88
C TYR A 206 -2.09 -12.77 5.45
N PHE A 207 -1.82 -12.73 6.75
CA PHE A 207 -1.11 -13.74 7.52
C PHE A 207 -1.85 -14.06 8.82
N PRO A 208 -3.08 -14.62 8.74
CA PRO A 208 -3.94 -14.83 9.92
C PRO A 208 -3.38 -15.85 10.91
N MET A 209 -2.35 -16.61 10.54
CA MET A 209 -1.67 -17.58 11.42
C MET A 209 -0.66 -16.91 12.36
N LEU A 210 -0.26 -15.66 12.09
CA LEU A 210 0.65 -14.93 12.97
C LEU A 210 -0.06 -14.55 14.28
N LYS A 211 0.59 -14.84 15.40
CA LYS A 211 0.15 -14.37 16.72
C LYS A 211 0.46 -12.87 16.87
N THR A 212 -0.20 -12.23 17.84
CA THR A 212 0.00 -10.80 18.11
C THR A 212 1.48 -10.46 18.40
N ASP A 213 2.17 -11.31 19.15
CA ASP A 213 3.58 -11.10 19.48
C ASP A 213 4.49 -11.19 18.23
N ASP A 214 4.22 -12.14 17.32
CA ASP A 214 4.93 -12.25 16.05
C ASP A 214 4.71 -11.00 15.19
N VAL A 215 3.50 -10.47 15.18
CA VAL A 215 3.19 -9.21 14.49
C VAL A 215 3.99 -8.06 15.06
N ASN A 216 4.12 -7.96 16.38
CA ASN A 216 4.91 -6.92 17.04
C ASN A 216 6.39 -7.02 16.66
N VAL A 217 6.97 -8.22 16.68
CA VAL A 217 8.35 -8.46 16.23
C VAL A 217 8.55 -8.01 14.77
N LEU A 218 7.60 -8.32 13.88
CA LEU A 218 7.66 -7.87 12.49
C LEU A 218 7.48 -6.36 12.32
N LEU A 219 6.72 -5.70 13.20
CA LEU A 219 6.59 -4.25 13.21
C LEU A 219 7.87 -3.54 13.67
N GLU A 220 8.61 -4.14 14.61
CA GLU A 220 9.91 -3.63 15.04
C GLU A 220 10.98 -3.76 13.96
N GLY A 221 10.84 -4.68 13.04
CA GLY A 221 11.75 -4.95 11.91
C GLY A 221 11.43 -4.19 10.63
N ASN A 222 11.11 -2.93 10.63
CA ASN A 222 11.10 -1.91 9.56
C ASN A 222 10.37 -2.18 8.25
N TYR A 223 10.61 -3.27 7.56
CA TYR A 223 9.85 -3.76 6.42
C TYR A 223 9.95 -5.28 6.34
N LEU A 224 8.87 -5.89 5.86
CA LEU A 224 8.78 -7.33 5.77
C LEU A 224 9.61 -7.86 4.61
N LYS A 225 10.53 -8.76 4.92
CA LYS A 225 11.23 -9.60 3.97
C LYS A 225 10.65 -11.02 4.01
N LYS A 226 10.83 -11.76 2.94
CA LYS A 226 10.46 -13.17 2.85
C LYS A 226 11.08 -14.01 3.98
N ARG A 227 12.32 -13.69 4.36
CA ARG A 227 13.04 -14.33 5.47
C ARG A 227 12.32 -14.16 6.80
N ASP A 228 11.89 -12.93 7.10
CA ASP A 228 11.29 -12.58 8.38
C ASP A 228 10.00 -13.39 8.65
N VAL A 229 9.23 -13.65 7.60
CA VAL A 229 8.01 -14.47 7.71
C VAL A 229 8.32 -15.95 7.87
N ARG A 230 9.40 -16.46 7.26
CA ARG A 230 9.79 -17.86 7.37
C ARG A 230 10.31 -18.22 8.76
N GLU A 231 10.95 -17.30 9.43
CA GLU A 231 11.50 -17.52 10.78
C GLU A 231 10.40 -17.55 11.86
N ILE A 232 9.19 -17.07 11.53
CA ILE A 232 8.06 -16.95 12.45
C ILE A 232 6.96 -17.99 12.17
N LEU A 233 6.87 -18.51 10.95
CA LEU A 233 5.92 -19.56 10.56
C LEU A 233 6.51 -20.96 10.75
#